data_db73d4b2df58c157afb1a0495a908ca8
#
_entry.id   db73d4b2df58c157afb1a0495a908ca8
#
_cell.length_a   1.000
_cell.length_b   1.000
_cell.length_c   1.000
_cell.angle_alpha   90.00
_cell.angle_beta   90.00
_cell.angle_gamma   90.00
#
_symmetry.space_group_name_H-M   'P 1'
#
loop_
_entity.id
_entity.type
_entity.pdbx_description
1 polymer ?
#
loop_
_entity_poly.entity_id
_entity_poly.type
_entity_poly.pdbx_seq_one_letter_code
_entity_poly.pdbx_strand_id
1 'polypeptide(L)'
;SNRRINDWVGKWLVAYPAFVPLDAYRRSHMAHHKEEFGPNAPDLGLYAGYPITSASWRRKLRRDANGNSGWKNLKGLLFALRSSGARPVALRILGWQALLFVGLWVGLGHWWIYPVFWLLPWMTVWRVLNRLRVVAEHGGLTASPDRRLTTHHVRQSPTARFWMVPFNTGWH
;
A
#
# COMPACT_ATOMS: atom_id res chain seq x y z
N SER A 1 -2.66 18.48 -17.49
CA SER A 1 -3.54 17.33 -17.23
C SER A 1 -4.82 17.80 -16.52
N ASN A 2 -5.98 17.23 -16.88
CA ASN A 2 -7.24 17.60 -16.25
C ASN A 2 -7.34 16.90 -14.87
N ARG A 3 -7.27 17.69 -13.79
CA ARG A 3 -7.29 17.18 -12.40
C ARG A 3 -8.53 16.32 -12.11
N ARG A 4 -9.72 16.70 -12.62
CA ARG A 4 -10.96 15.95 -12.38
C ARG A 4 -10.91 14.55 -13.01
N ILE A 5 -10.43 14.47 -14.24
CA ILE A 5 -10.24 13.18 -14.93
C ILE A 5 -9.21 12.32 -14.20
N ASN A 6 -8.07 12.91 -13.83
CA ASN A 6 -7.03 12.21 -13.09
C ASN A 6 -7.53 11.68 -11.74
N ASP A 7 -8.29 12.47 -11.00
CA ASP A 7 -8.88 12.06 -9.73
C ASP A 7 -9.94 10.97 -9.91
N TRP A 8 -10.74 11.06 -10.96
CA TRP A 8 -11.73 10.04 -11.26
C TRP A 8 -11.07 8.70 -11.63
N VAL A 9 -10.15 8.71 -12.59
CA VAL A 9 -9.38 7.53 -12.99
C VAL A 9 -8.62 6.94 -11.80
N GLY A 10 -7.91 7.80 -11.06
CA GLY A 10 -7.14 7.38 -9.88
C GLY A 10 -7.99 6.73 -8.80
N LYS A 11 -9.20 7.23 -8.54
CA LYS A 11 -10.12 6.64 -7.55
C LYS A 11 -10.75 5.34 -8.06
N TRP A 12 -11.39 5.41 -9.22
CA TRP A 12 -12.28 4.35 -9.68
C TRP A 12 -11.56 3.20 -10.37
N LEU A 13 -10.52 3.47 -11.16
CA LEU A 13 -9.84 2.43 -11.93
C LEU A 13 -8.53 1.94 -11.29
N VAL A 14 -8.00 2.66 -10.29
CA VAL A 14 -6.73 2.29 -9.64
C VAL A 14 -6.91 2.01 -8.16
N ALA A 15 -7.37 3.00 -7.38
CA ALA A 15 -7.33 2.94 -5.92
C ALA A 15 -8.38 1.97 -5.34
N TYR A 16 -9.64 2.08 -5.73
CA TYR A 16 -10.71 1.22 -5.21
C TYR A 16 -10.51 -0.26 -5.56
N PRO A 17 -10.14 -0.62 -6.81
CA PRO A 17 -9.73 -2.00 -7.10
C PRO A 17 -8.60 -2.50 -6.19
N ALA A 18 -7.61 -1.64 -5.90
CA ALA A 18 -6.48 -1.97 -5.04
C ALA A 18 -6.75 -1.83 -3.52
N PHE A 19 -8.02 -1.69 -3.09
CA PHE A 19 -8.42 -1.48 -1.69
C PHE A 19 -7.88 -0.19 -1.06
N VAL A 20 -7.61 0.84 -1.84
CA VAL A 20 -6.99 2.08 -1.34
C VAL A 20 -8.04 3.21 -1.28
N PRO A 21 -8.26 3.83 -0.10
CA PRO A 21 -9.03 5.05 0.03
C PRO A 21 -8.17 6.26 -0.40
N LEU A 22 -8.16 6.59 -1.70
CA LEU A 22 -7.20 7.51 -2.33
C LEU A 22 -7.02 8.84 -1.59
N ASP A 23 -8.13 9.48 -1.16
CA ASP A 23 -8.04 10.79 -0.50
C ASP A 23 -7.38 10.68 0.89
N ALA A 24 -7.65 9.60 1.63
CA ALA A 24 -6.99 9.33 2.90
C ALA A 24 -5.51 8.99 2.68
N TYR A 25 -5.20 8.18 1.68
CA TYR A 25 -3.83 7.86 1.29
C TYR A 25 -3.05 9.13 0.92
N ARG A 26 -3.60 10.01 0.08
CA ARG A 26 -2.95 11.28 -0.27
C ARG A 26 -2.66 12.13 0.95
N ARG A 27 -3.62 12.27 1.87
CA ARG A 27 -3.40 13.04 3.11
C ARG A 27 -2.29 12.44 3.96
N SER A 28 -2.31 11.12 4.16
CA SER A 28 -1.29 10.41 4.93
C SER A 28 0.09 10.54 4.27
N HIS A 29 0.16 10.36 2.96
CA HIS A 29 1.41 10.46 2.20
C HIS A 29 1.99 11.88 2.21
N MET A 30 1.15 12.89 2.05
CA MET A 30 1.59 14.29 2.16
C MET A 30 2.00 14.67 3.59
N ALA A 31 1.34 14.10 4.60
CA ALA A 31 1.76 14.29 5.99
C ALA A 31 3.10 13.61 6.28
N HIS A 32 3.32 12.40 5.74
CA HIS A 32 4.59 11.71 5.78
C HIS A 32 5.73 12.57 5.20
N HIS A 33 5.55 13.13 3.99
CA HIS A 33 6.55 14.02 3.39
C HIS A 33 6.76 15.34 4.12
N LYS A 34 5.82 15.77 4.96
CA LYS A 34 6.02 16.98 5.78
C LYS A 34 6.86 16.70 7.02
N GLU A 35 6.72 15.54 7.61
CA GLU A 35 7.30 15.19 8.91
C GLU A 35 7.88 13.76 8.86
N GLU A 36 8.83 13.52 7.95
CA GLU A 36 9.56 12.26 7.90
C GLU A 36 10.34 12.04 9.19
N PHE A 37 10.20 10.84 9.78
CA PHE A 37 10.79 10.47 11.09
C PHE A 37 10.30 11.28 12.31
N GLY A 38 9.36 12.19 12.14
CA GLY A 38 8.75 12.91 13.25
C GLY A 38 7.81 12.04 14.08
N PRO A 39 7.45 12.48 15.31
CA PRO A 39 6.59 11.69 16.21
C PRO A 39 5.18 11.44 15.65
N ASN A 40 4.73 12.28 14.75
CA ASN A 40 3.40 12.19 14.11
C ASN A 40 3.46 11.59 12.70
N ALA A 41 4.62 11.11 12.24
CA ALA A 41 4.75 10.51 10.92
C ALA A 41 3.88 9.24 10.81
N PRO A 42 2.90 9.21 9.88
CA PRO A 42 1.87 8.15 9.87
C PRO A 42 2.46 6.76 9.57
N ASP A 43 3.57 6.70 8.85
CA ASP A 43 4.21 5.45 8.41
C ASP A 43 5.47 5.10 9.20
N LEU A 44 5.78 5.85 10.26
CA LEU A 44 7.00 5.68 11.07
C LEU A 44 7.22 4.22 11.51
N GLY A 45 6.17 3.51 11.90
CA GLY A 45 6.25 2.10 12.31
C GLY A 45 6.72 1.11 11.23
N LEU A 46 6.79 1.52 9.96
CA LEU A 46 7.27 0.69 8.87
C LEU A 46 8.80 0.75 8.74
N TYR A 47 9.43 1.88 8.98
CA TYR A 47 10.84 2.12 8.72
C TYR A 47 11.66 2.64 9.92
N ALA A 48 11.02 3.07 11.01
CA ALA A 48 11.73 3.49 12.22
C ALA A 48 12.50 2.34 12.86
N GLY A 49 13.63 2.69 13.48
CA GLY A 49 14.45 1.78 14.24
C GLY A 49 15.31 0.83 13.41
N TYR A 50 15.41 1.03 12.10
CA TYR A 50 16.39 0.32 11.27
C TYR A 50 17.80 0.89 11.47
N PRO A 51 18.85 0.05 11.39
CA PRO A 51 18.85 -1.39 11.10
C PRO A 51 18.30 -2.24 12.25
N ILE A 52 17.58 -3.31 11.90
CA ILE A 52 17.03 -4.27 12.85
C ILE A 52 17.75 -5.63 12.75
N THR A 53 17.60 -6.47 13.78
CA THR A 53 18.17 -7.84 13.73
C THR A 53 17.53 -8.68 12.63
N SER A 54 18.29 -9.65 12.09
CA SER A 54 17.80 -10.61 11.09
C SER A 54 16.57 -11.40 11.58
N ALA A 55 16.49 -11.68 12.89
CA ALA A 55 15.33 -12.34 13.48
C ALA A 55 14.07 -11.45 13.42
N SER A 56 14.20 -10.16 13.75
CA SER A 56 13.11 -9.19 13.65
C SER A 56 12.69 -8.97 12.19
N TRP A 57 13.65 -8.91 11.28
CA TRP A 57 13.38 -8.82 9.85
C TRP A 57 12.56 -10.01 9.34
N ARG A 58 13.02 -11.23 9.59
CA ARG A 58 12.31 -12.45 9.21
C ARG A 58 10.91 -12.53 9.81
N ARG A 59 10.73 -12.11 11.08
CA ARG A 59 9.41 -12.07 11.72
C ARG A 59 8.46 -11.09 11.01
N LYS A 60 8.94 -9.90 10.65
CA LYS A 60 8.15 -8.89 9.92
C LYS A 60 7.74 -9.42 8.53
N LEU A 61 8.68 -9.97 7.77
CA LEU A 61 8.40 -10.54 6.44
C LEU A 61 7.41 -11.72 6.51
N ARG A 62 7.62 -12.63 7.47
CA ARG A 62 6.73 -13.77 7.68
C ARG A 62 5.31 -13.34 8.02
N ARG A 63 5.15 -12.33 8.88
CA ARG A 63 3.84 -11.73 9.19
C ARG A 63 3.13 -11.20 7.96
N ASP A 64 3.86 -10.55 7.06
CA ASP A 64 3.31 -9.96 5.84
C ASP A 64 3.01 -11.05 4.81
N ALA A 65 3.91 -12.01 4.61
CA ALA A 65 3.75 -13.14 3.71
C ALA A 65 2.59 -14.08 4.11
N ASN A 66 2.34 -14.26 5.41
CA ASN A 66 1.23 -15.08 5.91
C ASN A 66 -0.12 -14.35 5.92
N GLY A 67 -0.19 -13.14 5.36
CA GLY A 67 -1.44 -12.39 5.23
C GLY A 67 -1.93 -11.69 6.51
N ASN A 68 -1.22 -11.79 7.65
CA ASN A 68 -1.65 -11.15 8.91
C ASN A 68 -1.77 -9.63 8.79
N SER A 69 -0.86 -8.99 8.06
CA SER A 69 -0.94 -7.55 7.78
C SER A 69 -2.08 -7.21 6.82
N GLY A 70 -2.30 -8.03 5.82
CA GLY A 70 -3.44 -7.91 4.89
C GLY A 70 -4.78 -8.06 5.61
N TRP A 71 -4.89 -9.05 6.49
CA TRP A 71 -6.07 -9.26 7.31
C TRP A 71 -6.36 -8.07 8.24
N LYS A 72 -5.33 -7.50 8.87
CA LYS A 72 -5.48 -6.27 9.67
C LYS A 72 -6.07 -5.14 8.84
N ASN A 73 -5.58 -4.94 7.61
CA ASN A 73 -6.07 -3.90 6.72
C ASN A 73 -7.51 -4.17 6.25
N LEU A 74 -7.84 -5.42 5.92
CA LEU A 74 -9.21 -5.80 5.57
C LEU A 74 -10.18 -5.56 6.73
N LYS A 75 -9.81 -5.96 7.95
CA LYS A 75 -10.61 -5.62 9.15
C LYS A 75 -10.77 -4.11 9.30
N GLY A 76 -9.72 -3.32 9.10
CA GLY A 76 -9.79 -1.86 9.14
C GLY A 76 -10.80 -1.29 8.15
N LEU A 77 -10.85 -1.82 6.92
CA LEU A 77 -11.84 -1.45 5.91
C LEU A 77 -13.26 -1.81 6.36
N LEU A 78 -13.46 -2.99 6.94
CA LEU A 78 -14.78 -3.40 7.47
C LEU A 78 -15.21 -2.55 8.67
N PHE A 79 -14.28 -2.21 9.56
CA PHE A 79 -14.57 -1.28 10.66
C PHE A 79 -14.91 0.14 10.18
N ALA A 80 -14.35 0.57 9.05
CA ALA A 80 -14.67 1.88 8.45
C ALA A 80 -16.17 2.00 8.08
N LEU A 81 -16.89 0.89 7.89
CA LEU A 81 -18.34 0.89 7.67
C LEU A 81 -19.13 1.44 8.86
N ARG A 82 -18.56 1.41 10.07
CA ARG A 82 -19.18 1.92 11.29
C ARG A 82 -18.98 3.43 11.47
N SER A 83 -18.05 4.03 10.73
CA SER A 83 -17.75 5.46 10.78
C SER A 83 -18.52 6.22 9.70
N SER A 84 -19.32 7.20 10.09
CA SER A 84 -20.11 8.02 9.15
C SER A 84 -19.25 8.69 8.08
N GLY A 85 -18.07 9.17 8.43
CA GLY A 85 -17.14 9.81 7.50
C GLY A 85 -16.39 8.87 6.56
N ALA A 86 -16.07 7.64 7.00
CA ALA A 86 -15.31 6.67 6.21
C ALA A 86 -16.21 5.68 5.44
N ARG A 87 -17.43 5.47 5.92
CA ARG A 87 -18.40 4.52 5.36
C ARG A 87 -18.63 4.65 3.85
N PRO A 88 -18.85 5.88 3.29
CA PRO A 88 -19.09 5.99 1.85
C PRO A 88 -17.92 5.49 0.99
N VAL A 89 -16.69 5.73 1.43
CA VAL A 89 -15.49 5.25 0.73
C VAL A 89 -15.32 3.75 0.89
N ALA A 90 -15.55 3.22 2.09
CA ALA A 90 -15.51 1.78 2.35
C ALA A 90 -16.53 1.02 1.49
N LEU A 91 -17.75 1.51 1.37
CA LEU A 91 -18.79 0.92 0.51
C LEU A 91 -18.40 0.93 -0.98
N ARG A 92 -17.77 2.01 -1.47
CA ARG A 92 -17.28 2.07 -2.86
C ARG A 92 -16.18 1.06 -3.11
N ILE A 93 -15.22 0.93 -2.18
CA ILE A 93 -14.17 -0.08 -2.28
C ILE A 93 -14.77 -1.48 -2.29
N LEU A 94 -15.64 -1.80 -1.34
CA LEU A 94 -16.29 -3.12 -1.28
C LEU A 94 -17.16 -3.40 -2.49
N GLY A 95 -17.88 -2.39 -2.99
CA GLY A 95 -18.65 -2.49 -4.24
C GLY A 95 -17.75 -2.84 -5.44
N TRP A 96 -16.56 -2.23 -5.53
CA TRP A 96 -15.57 -2.59 -6.55
C TRP A 96 -15.06 -4.02 -6.39
N GLN A 97 -14.82 -4.48 -5.16
CA GLN A 97 -14.41 -5.86 -4.92
C GLN A 97 -15.51 -6.86 -5.32
N ALA A 98 -16.77 -6.53 -5.02
CA ALA A 98 -17.91 -7.34 -5.46
C ALA A 98 -18.01 -7.36 -6.99
N LEU A 99 -17.86 -6.21 -7.65
CA LEU A 99 -17.87 -6.11 -9.12
C LEU A 99 -16.75 -6.94 -9.75
N LEU A 100 -15.52 -6.86 -9.22
CA LEU A 100 -14.39 -7.66 -9.69
C LEU A 100 -14.64 -9.15 -9.47
N PHE A 101 -15.15 -9.54 -8.29
CA PHE A 101 -15.47 -10.93 -8.01
C PHE A 101 -16.50 -11.48 -8.99
N VAL A 102 -17.63 -10.81 -9.16
CA VAL A 102 -18.69 -11.24 -10.06
C VAL A 102 -18.22 -11.21 -11.51
N GLY A 103 -17.53 -10.15 -11.93
CA GLY A 103 -17.03 -10.01 -13.31
C GLY A 103 -16.04 -11.11 -13.68
N LEU A 104 -15.11 -11.45 -12.79
CA LEU A 104 -14.17 -12.55 -13.02
C LEU A 104 -14.87 -13.91 -12.99
N TRP A 105 -15.82 -14.11 -12.08
CA TRP A 105 -16.58 -15.35 -12.02
C TRP A 105 -17.40 -15.57 -13.27
N VAL A 106 -18.20 -14.59 -13.69
CA VAL A 106 -19.05 -14.70 -14.89
C VAL A 106 -18.21 -14.77 -16.16
N GLY A 107 -17.16 -13.93 -16.27
CA GLY A 107 -16.34 -13.88 -17.48
C GLY A 107 -15.42 -15.09 -17.69
N LEU A 108 -14.92 -15.68 -16.60
CA LEU A 108 -13.97 -16.80 -16.65
C LEU A 108 -14.55 -18.13 -16.15
N GLY A 109 -15.80 -18.15 -15.69
CA GLY A 109 -16.49 -19.37 -15.26
C GLY A 109 -16.09 -19.92 -13.90
N HIS A 110 -15.16 -19.28 -13.17
CA HIS A 110 -14.58 -19.82 -11.94
C HIS A 110 -14.55 -18.80 -10.79
N TRP A 111 -15.31 -19.05 -9.73
CA TRP A 111 -15.42 -18.17 -8.56
C TRP A 111 -14.10 -17.99 -7.79
N TRP A 112 -13.23 -18.98 -7.82
CA TRP A 112 -11.95 -18.99 -7.07
C TRP A 112 -10.87 -18.07 -7.66
N ILE A 113 -11.02 -17.59 -8.90
CA ILE A 113 -10.04 -16.73 -9.57
C ILE A 113 -9.82 -15.43 -8.77
N TYR A 114 -10.89 -14.78 -8.34
CA TYR A 114 -10.76 -13.56 -7.55
C TYR A 114 -10.04 -13.78 -6.21
N PRO A 115 -10.45 -14.72 -5.33
CA PRO A 115 -9.72 -14.92 -4.07
C PRO A 115 -8.26 -15.33 -4.28
N VAL A 116 -7.95 -16.16 -5.26
CA VAL A 116 -6.58 -16.68 -5.46
C VAL A 116 -5.66 -15.68 -6.16
N PHE A 117 -6.13 -14.99 -7.19
CA PHE A 117 -5.27 -14.12 -8.02
C PHE A 117 -5.40 -12.63 -7.72
N TRP A 118 -6.37 -12.22 -6.92
CA TRP A 118 -6.54 -10.83 -6.52
C TRP A 118 -6.44 -10.61 -5.03
N LEU A 119 -7.31 -11.22 -4.25
CA LEU A 119 -7.37 -10.97 -2.81
C LEU A 119 -6.14 -11.53 -2.08
N LEU A 120 -5.76 -12.78 -2.33
CA LEU A 120 -4.61 -13.41 -1.69
C LEU A 120 -3.29 -12.69 -1.99
N PRO A 121 -2.92 -12.35 -3.24
CA PRO A 121 -1.74 -11.55 -3.53
C PRO A 121 -1.77 -10.18 -2.86
N TRP A 122 -2.93 -9.51 -2.81
CA TRP A 122 -3.08 -8.25 -2.11
C TRP A 122 -2.82 -8.39 -0.61
N MET A 123 -3.27 -9.49 0.01
CA MET A 123 -3.08 -9.75 1.43
C MET A 123 -1.64 -10.14 1.80
N THR A 124 -0.88 -10.73 0.88
CA THR A 124 0.41 -11.37 1.12
C THR A 124 1.55 -10.71 0.36
N VAL A 125 1.66 -10.99 -0.93
CA VAL A 125 2.76 -10.53 -1.80
C VAL A 125 2.89 -9.03 -1.80
N TRP A 126 1.77 -8.32 -1.96
CA TRP A 126 1.75 -6.86 -1.93
C TRP A 126 2.25 -6.28 -0.60
N ARG A 127 1.97 -6.93 0.53
CA ARG A 127 2.45 -6.48 1.84
C ARG A 127 3.96 -6.63 1.97
N VAL A 128 4.51 -7.73 1.47
CA VAL A 128 5.96 -7.96 1.44
C VAL A 128 6.64 -6.92 0.54
N LEU A 129 6.15 -6.74 -0.69
CA LEU A 129 6.71 -5.78 -1.64
C LEU A 129 6.66 -4.35 -1.09
N ASN A 130 5.54 -3.95 -0.50
CA ASN A 130 5.40 -2.62 0.09
C ASN A 130 6.36 -2.41 1.27
N ARG A 131 6.61 -3.44 2.10
CA ARG A 131 7.61 -3.35 3.16
C ARG A 131 9.02 -3.21 2.60
N LEU A 132 9.39 -4.02 1.61
CA LEU A 132 10.71 -3.94 0.97
C LEU A 132 10.93 -2.55 0.39
N ARG A 133 9.92 -2.01 -0.29
CA ARG A 133 9.95 -0.67 -0.87
C ARG A 133 10.19 0.40 0.21
N VAL A 134 9.36 0.45 1.25
CA VAL A 134 9.44 1.47 2.30
C VAL A 134 10.78 1.42 3.03
N VAL A 135 11.31 0.22 3.29
CA VAL A 135 12.64 0.09 3.91
C VAL A 135 13.76 0.51 2.95
N ALA A 136 13.63 0.25 1.66
CA ALA A 136 14.59 0.72 0.67
C ALA A 136 14.59 2.25 0.53
N GLU A 137 13.43 2.89 0.71
CA GLU A 137 13.27 4.35 0.62
C GLU A 137 13.75 5.08 1.89
N HIS A 138 13.50 4.53 3.08
CA HIS A 138 13.69 5.25 4.36
C HIS A 138 14.50 4.48 5.41
N GLY A 139 14.77 3.20 5.21
CA GLY A 139 15.38 2.36 6.24
C GLY A 139 16.82 2.78 6.59
N GLY A 140 17.09 2.95 7.89
CA GLY A 140 18.42 3.32 8.38
C GLY A 140 18.71 4.81 8.38
N LEU A 141 17.79 5.66 7.93
CA LEU A 141 17.89 7.11 7.99
C LEU A 141 17.29 7.66 9.30
N THR A 142 17.58 8.92 9.59
CA THR A 142 17.11 9.64 10.77
C THR A 142 16.45 10.95 10.38
N ALA A 143 15.71 11.56 11.31
CA ALA A 143 15.11 12.87 11.10
C ALA A 143 16.16 13.91 10.72
N SER A 144 15.89 14.68 9.69
CA SER A 144 16.70 15.79 9.23
C SER A 144 15.83 16.91 8.67
N PRO A 145 16.19 18.19 8.83
CA PRO A 145 15.54 19.30 8.15
C PRO A 145 15.81 19.28 6.63
N ASP A 146 16.89 18.65 6.18
CA ASP A 146 17.20 18.43 4.78
C ASP A 146 16.60 17.10 4.31
N ARG A 147 15.56 17.18 3.49
CA ARG A 147 14.82 16.02 2.96
C ARG A 147 15.68 15.08 2.11
N ARG A 148 16.77 15.57 1.53
CA ARG A 148 17.72 14.72 0.80
C ARG A 148 18.41 13.69 1.68
N LEU A 149 18.38 13.91 3.01
CA LEU A 149 18.96 13.03 4.00
C LEU A 149 17.93 12.09 4.66
N THR A 150 16.65 12.21 4.31
CA THR A 150 15.55 11.40 4.87
C THR A 150 15.01 10.35 3.90
N THR A 151 15.49 10.35 2.65
CA THR A 151 15.12 9.38 1.63
C THR A 151 16.33 8.86 0.86
N HIS A 152 16.24 7.60 0.41
CA HIS A 152 17.23 7.00 -0.48
C HIS A 152 16.75 7.04 -1.92
N HIS A 153 17.65 7.41 -2.84
CA HIS A 153 17.47 7.10 -4.25
C HIS A 153 17.96 5.69 -4.52
N VAL A 154 17.02 4.79 -4.76
CA VAL A 154 17.33 3.38 -5.01
C VAL A 154 17.59 3.17 -6.49
N ARG A 155 18.85 2.90 -6.85
CA ARG A 155 19.21 2.53 -8.22
C ARG A 155 18.68 1.12 -8.52
N GLN A 156 17.73 1.04 -9.44
CA GLN A 156 17.08 -0.21 -9.81
C GLN A 156 17.62 -0.74 -11.13
N SER A 157 17.84 -2.05 -11.21
CA SER A 157 18.07 -2.75 -12.47
C SER A 157 16.79 -2.74 -13.35
N PRO A 158 16.88 -2.96 -14.67
CA PRO A 158 15.69 -3.08 -15.52
C PRO A 158 14.70 -4.12 -15.01
N THR A 159 15.17 -5.26 -14.50
CA THR A 159 14.34 -6.32 -13.93
C THR A 159 13.65 -5.86 -12.64
N ALA A 160 14.35 -5.17 -11.75
CA ALA A 160 13.76 -4.64 -10.54
C ALA A 160 12.69 -3.57 -10.83
N ARG A 161 12.88 -2.73 -11.84
CA ARG A 161 11.88 -1.75 -12.29
C ARG A 161 10.59 -2.39 -12.76
N PHE A 162 10.69 -3.57 -13.37
CA PHE A 162 9.51 -4.31 -13.83
C PHE A 162 8.76 -4.98 -12.68
N TRP A 163 9.48 -5.61 -11.73
CA TRP A 163 8.88 -6.44 -10.68
C TRP A 163 8.59 -5.70 -9.39
N MET A 164 9.51 -4.83 -8.93
CA MET A 164 9.40 -4.23 -7.60
C MET A 164 8.41 -3.08 -7.55
N VAL A 165 8.42 -2.26 -8.54
CA VAL A 165 7.35 -1.32 -8.80
C VAL A 165 7.42 -0.95 -10.25
N PRO A 166 6.39 -1.26 -11.01
CA PRO A 166 6.24 -0.67 -12.30
C PRO A 166 6.17 0.80 -12.02
N PHE A 167 7.08 1.57 -12.05
CA PHE A 167 6.84 3.00 -11.94
C PHE A 167 8.06 3.79 -11.52
N ASN A 168 9.23 3.15 -11.59
CA ASN A 168 10.45 3.89 -11.36
C ASN A 168 10.52 4.61 -10.00
N THR A 169 9.87 4.04 -8.99
CA THR A 169 9.79 4.64 -7.64
C THR A 169 11.10 4.58 -6.85
N GLY A 170 12.21 4.24 -7.50
CA GLY A 170 13.53 4.47 -6.93
C GLY A 170 13.89 5.97 -6.79
N TRP A 171 13.06 6.84 -7.33
CA TRP A 171 13.18 8.30 -7.20
C TRP A 171 12.08 8.81 -6.27
N HIS A 172 12.41 8.94 -5.02
CA HIS A 172 11.47 9.34 -3.98
C HIS A 172 11.73 10.76 -3.49
#